data_821ae3c851e335279b38d56a1c363db1
#
_entry.id   821ae3c851e335279b38d56a1c363db1
#
_cell.length_a   1.000
_cell.length_b   1.000
_cell.length_c   1.000
_cell.angle_alpha   90.00
_cell.angle_beta   90.00
_cell.angle_gamma   90.00
#
_symmetry.space_group_name_H-M   'P 1'
#
loop_
_entity.id
_entity.type
_entity.pdbx_description
1 polymer ?
#
loop_
_entity_poly.entity_id
_entity_poly.type
_entity_poly.pdbx_seq_one_letter_code
_entity_poly.pdbx_strand_id
1 'polypeptide(L)' 'MPYEQIKYSAKGPLGFLTLNNPTKINALSKLMISEITQALGVIAADETIKVLVIRAVGNHFCAGH' A
#
# COMPACT_ATOMS: atom_id res chain seq x y z
N MET A 1 -7.79 -8.71 -4.41
CA MET A 1 -6.73 -9.68 -4.13
C MET A 1 -6.27 -9.57 -2.71
N PRO A 2 -6.03 -10.70 -2.04
CA PRO A 2 -5.53 -10.64 -0.67
C PRO A 2 -4.03 -10.33 -0.68
N TYR A 3 -3.69 -9.15 -0.21
CA TYR A 3 -2.29 -8.79 -0.04
C TYR A 3 -1.82 -9.24 1.34
N GLU A 4 -0.54 -9.58 1.47
CA GLU A 4 0.03 -10.00 2.74
C GLU A 4 0.75 -8.87 3.47
N GLN A 5 1.42 -7.98 2.73
CA GLN A 5 2.25 -6.94 3.32
C GLN A 5 1.75 -5.53 3.05
N ILE A 6 0.62 -5.41 2.38
CA ILE A 6 -0.05 -4.12 2.21
C ILE A 6 -1.55 -4.30 2.38
N LYS A 7 -2.22 -3.18 2.62
CA LYS A 7 -3.68 -3.13 2.62
C LYS A 7 -4.10 -2.00 1.71
N TYR A 8 -5.16 -2.22 0.96
CA TYR A 8 -5.73 -1.19 0.13
C TYR A 8 -7.21 -1.04 0.43
N SER A 9 -7.64 0.20 0.58
CA SER A 9 -9.06 0.51 0.75
C SER A 9 -9.35 1.81 0.02
N ALA A 10 -10.64 2.08 -0.20
CA ALA A 10 -11.06 3.29 -0.88
C ALA A 10 -12.28 3.86 -0.18
N LYS A 11 -12.36 5.19 -0.14
CA LYS A 11 -13.51 5.89 0.40
C LYS A 11 -13.77 7.10 -0.48
N GLY A 12 -14.83 7.05 -1.29
CA GLY A 12 -15.09 8.09 -2.26
C GLY A 12 -13.93 8.21 -3.23
N PRO A 13 -13.42 9.42 -3.48
CA PRO A 13 -12.28 9.60 -4.39
C PRO A 13 -10.93 9.30 -3.76
N LEU A 14 -10.89 8.90 -2.49
CA LEU A 14 -9.64 8.66 -1.78
C LEU A 14 -9.30 7.16 -1.78
N GLY A 15 -8.07 6.84 -2.22
CA GLY A 15 -7.52 5.50 -2.08
C GLY A 15 -6.50 5.50 -0.95
N PHE A 16 -6.50 4.46 -0.13
CA PHE A 16 -5.58 4.32 1.00
C PHE A 16 -4.73 3.08 0.81
N LEU A 17 -3.45 3.27 0.58
CA LEU A 17 -2.49 2.18 0.48
C LEU A 17 -1.68 2.16 1.77
N THR A 18 -1.81 1.08 2.54
CA THR A 18 -1.20 0.97 3.85
C THR A 18 -0.11 -0.10 3.82
N LEU A 19 1.10 0.29 4.16
CA LEU A 19 2.20 -0.64 4.33
C LEU A 19 1.97 -1.39 5.66
N ASN A 20 1.95 -2.70 5.62
CA ASN A 20 1.57 -3.51 6.76
C ASN A 20 2.61 -4.60 7.03
N ASN A 21 3.82 -4.17 7.38
CA ASN A 21 4.89 -5.08 7.75
C ASN A 21 5.65 -4.52 8.96
N PRO A 22 4.95 -4.34 10.10
CA PRO A 22 5.52 -3.65 11.25
C PRO A 22 6.68 -4.39 11.90
N THR A 23 6.70 -5.72 11.81
CA THR A 23 7.79 -6.51 12.41
C THR A 23 9.12 -6.25 11.71
N LYS A 24 9.10 -5.70 10.51
CA LYS A 24 10.30 -5.34 9.75
C LYS A 24 10.34 -3.84 9.45
N ILE A 25 9.63 -3.07 10.26
CA ILE A 25 9.55 -1.62 10.14
C ILE A 25 9.13 -1.21 8.72
N ASN A 26 8.21 -1.98 8.14
CA ASN A 26 7.70 -1.78 6.78
C ASN A 26 8.79 -1.72 5.72
N ALA A 27 9.88 -2.49 5.91
CA ALA A 27 10.95 -2.58 4.93
C ALA A 27 10.39 -3.13 3.61
N LEU A 28 10.89 -2.60 2.50
CA LEU A 28 10.43 -2.99 1.18
C LEU A 28 11.03 -4.33 0.77
N SER A 29 10.31 -5.41 1.05
CA SER A 29 10.67 -6.74 0.59
C SER A 29 10.25 -6.92 -0.87
N LYS A 30 10.74 -8.01 -1.51
CA LYS A 30 10.30 -8.32 -2.88
C LYS A 30 8.79 -8.51 -2.95
N LEU A 31 8.22 -9.18 -1.93
CA LEU A 31 6.77 -9.39 -1.90
C LEU A 31 6.03 -8.08 -1.76
N MET A 32 6.47 -7.19 -0.87
CA MET A 32 5.81 -5.90 -0.71
C MET A 32 5.88 -5.07 -1.98
N ILE A 33 7.04 -5.05 -2.65
CA ILE A 33 7.19 -4.32 -3.90
C ILE A 33 6.25 -4.87 -4.96
N SER A 34 6.16 -6.20 -5.05
CA SER A 34 5.24 -6.84 -5.99
C SER A 34 3.79 -6.46 -5.70
N GLU A 35 3.41 -6.49 -4.43
CA GLU A 35 2.05 -6.14 -4.04
C GLU A 35 1.74 -4.67 -4.31
N ILE A 36 2.68 -3.78 -4.00
CA ILE A 36 2.51 -2.35 -4.30
C ILE A 36 2.33 -2.16 -5.80
N THR A 37 3.15 -2.82 -6.61
CA THR A 37 3.06 -2.71 -8.06
C THR A 37 1.69 -3.15 -8.56
N GLN A 38 1.18 -4.27 -8.05
CA GLN A 38 -0.14 -4.77 -8.42
C GLN A 38 -1.23 -3.78 -8.00
N ALA A 39 -1.14 -3.27 -6.78
CA ALA A 39 -2.13 -2.32 -6.27
C ALA A 39 -2.14 -1.03 -7.08
N LEU A 40 -0.96 -0.52 -7.45
CA LEU A 40 -0.88 0.69 -8.26
C LEU A 40 -1.52 0.49 -9.64
N GLY A 41 -1.38 -0.70 -10.20
CA GLY A 41 -2.05 -1.02 -11.47
C GLY A 41 -3.56 -0.97 -11.36
N VAL A 42 -4.10 -1.53 -10.28
CA VAL A 42 -5.55 -1.51 -10.00
C VAL A 42 -6.02 -0.07 -9.77
N ILE A 43 -5.27 0.69 -8.97
CA ILE A 43 -5.61 2.07 -8.65
C ILE A 43 -5.59 2.94 -9.91
N ALA A 44 -4.58 2.76 -10.75
CA ALA A 44 -4.45 3.54 -11.98
C ALA A 44 -5.61 3.29 -12.95
N ALA A 45 -6.19 2.09 -12.90
CA ALA A 45 -7.33 1.74 -13.75
C ALA A 45 -8.65 2.22 -13.17
N ASP A 46 -8.67 2.66 -11.91
CA ASP A 46 -9.90 3.07 -11.23
C ASP A 46 -10.08 4.59 -11.36
N GLU A 47 -10.96 4.98 -12.26
CA GLU A 47 -11.20 6.39 -12.55
C GLU A 47 -11.87 7.14 -11.40
N THR A 48 -12.41 6.43 -10.42
CA THR A 48 -13.06 7.07 -9.27
C THR A 48 -12.04 7.56 -8.24
N ILE A 49 -10.82 7.03 -8.25
CA ILE A 49 -9.78 7.42 -7.30
C ILE A 49 -9.04 8.65 -7.83
N LYS A 50 -9.09 9.73 -7.05
CA LYS A 50 -8.46 11.00 -7.44
C LYS A 50 -7.23 11.33 -6.60
N VAL A 51 -7.16 10.79 -5.38
CA VAL A 51 -6.04 11.02 -4.46
C VAL A 51 -5.65 9.68 -3.84
N LEU A 52 -4.36 9.40 -3.80
CA LEU A 52 -3.85 8.22 -3.14
C LEU A 52 -3.11 8.65 -1.88
N VAL A 53 -3.54 8.11 -0.75
CA VAL A 53 -2.87 8.32 0.53
C VAL A 53 -2.05 7.07 0.84
N ILE A 54 -0.75 7.26 1.09
CA ILE A 54 0.13 6.17 1.47
C ILE A 54 0.47 6.31 2.94
N ARG A 55 0.25 5.26 3.71
CA ARG A 55 0.50 5.27 5.14
C ARG A 55 1.03 3.90 5.58
N ALA A 56 1.39 3.77 6.85
CA ALA A 56 1.99 2.55 7.35
C ALA A 56 1.43 2.18 8.72
N VAL A 57 1.39 0.88 8.98
CA VAL A 57 1.06 0.35 10.30
C VAL A 57 2.33 0.37 11.15
N GLY A 58 2.18 0.71 12.44
CA GLY A 58 3.30 0.72 13.37
C GLY A 58 3.88 2.11 13.57
N ASN A 59 5.08 2.16 14.18
CA ASN A 59 5.71 3.42 14.57
C ASN A 59 6.56 4.04 13.48
N HIS A 60 6.85 3.29 12.42
CA HIS A 60 7.73 3.74 11.34
C HIS A 60 7.03 3.57 10.01
N PHE A 61 7.18 4.55 9.12
CA PHE A 61 6.58 4.47 7.81
C PHE A 61 7.26 3.40 6.95
N CYS A 62 8.58 3.47 6.83
CA CYS A 62 9.33 2.52 6.03
C CYS A 62 10.81 2.57 6.43
N ALA A 63 11.41 1.39 6.58
CA ALA A 63 12.82 1.28 6.91
C ALA A 63 13.72 1.41 5.67
N GLY A 64 13.13 1.46 4.51
CA GLY A 64 13.86 1.52 3.26
C GLY A 64 13.95 0.16 2.60
N HIS A 65 14.83 0.09 1.65
CA HIS A 65 14.92 -1.05 0.75
C HIS A 65 16.18 -1.85 0.96
#